data_5f82ab28ae94fe4f389dc57e7b8d6941
#
_entry.id   5f82ab28ae94fe4f389dc57e7b8d6941
#
_cell.length_a   1.000
_cell.length_b   1.000
_cell.length_c   1.000
_cell.angle_alpha   90.00
_cell.angle_beta   90.00
_cell.angle_gamma   90.00
#
_symmetry.space_group_name_H-M   'P 1'
#
loop_
_entity.id
_entity.type
_entity.pdbx_description
1 polymer ?
#
loop_
_entity_poly.entity_id
_entity_poly.type
_entity_poly.pdbx_seq_one_letter_code
_entity_poly.pdbx_strand_id
1 'polypeptide(L)'
;MKCLDDCHTYSMDQVLGFSSSILRFYEMREDGTKIDGVTNEEVLRVLIHRMEVLDEKTPCWENKQAISSLKGALSWLNARTEQRVKRGVEGTHKP
;
A
#
# COMPACT_ATOMS: atom_id res chain seq x y z
N MET A 1 -5.58 -4.52 -13.75
CA MET A 1 -5.97 -4.49 -12.33
C MET A 1 -7.48 -4.39 -12.23
N LYS A 2 -8.09 -5.12 -11.32
CA LYS A 2 -9.54 -5.12 -11.13
C LYS A 2 -9.86 -5.07 -9.64
N CYS A 3 -10.73 -4.13 -9.24
CA CYS A 3 -11.23 -4.08 -7.87
C CYS A 3 -12.37 -5.10 -7.74
N LEU A 4 -12.25 -6.01 -6.77
CA LEU A 4 -13.21 -7.11 -6.59
C LEU A 4 -14.29 -6.78 -5.55
N ASP A 5 -13.95 -5.94 -4.57
CA ASP A 5 -14.90 -5.52 -3.55
C ASP A 5 -14.50 -4.16 -2.98
N ASP A 6 -15.29 -3.18 -3.18
CA ASP A 6 -15.29 -1.87 -2.51
C ASP A 6 -13.91 -1.38 -2.01
N CYS A 7 -12.89 -1.45 -2.86
CA CYS A 7 -11.50 -1.02 -2.63
C CYS A 7 -10.70 -1.80 -1.56
N HIS A 8 -11.11 -3.03 -1.24
CA HIS A 8 -10.38 -3.83 -0.26
C HIS A 8 -9.67 -5.04 -0.86
N THR A 9 -10.15 -5.57 -1.99
CA THR A 9 -9.53 -6.71 -2.64
C THR A 9 -9.34 -6.43 -4.13
N TYR A 10 -8.15 -6.72 -4.64
CA TYR A 10 -7.80 -6.44 -6.02
C TYR A 10 -7.21 -7.67 -6.68
N SER A 11 -7.59 -7.87 -7.95
CA SER A 11 -6.92 -8.83 -8.82
C SER A 11 -5.91 -8.04 -9.65
N MET A 12 -4.65 -8.47 -9.60
CA MET A 12 -3.56 -7.81 -10.34
C MET A 12 -3.12 -8.69 -11.48
N ASP A 13 -3.02 -8.10 -12.67
CA ASP A 13 -2.56 -8.82 -13.86
C ASP A 13 -1.08 -9.14 -13.74
N GLN A 14 -0.71 -10.36 -14.10
CA GLN A 14 0.69 -10.74 -14.19
C GLN A 14 1.20 -10.49 -15.61
N VAL A 15 2.50 -10.24 -15.73
CA VAL A 15 3.11 -9.82 -17.00
C VAL A 15 2.84 -10.82 -18.12
N LEU A 16 2.92 -12.13 -17.83
CA LEU A 16 2.72 -13.15 -18.85
C LEU A 16 1.25 -13.51 -19.08
N GLY A 17 0.34 -13.03 -18.20
CA GLY A 17 -1.09 -13.17 -18.40
C GLY A 17 -1.66 -14.56 -18.11
N PHE A 18 -0.88 -15.50 -17.55
CA PHE A 18 -1.37 -16.85 -17.27
C PHE A 18 -2.29 -16.92 -16.05
N SER A 19 -2.14 -15.99 -15.12
CA SER A 19 -2.93 -15.94 -13.91
C SER A 19 -2.92 -14.53 -13.38
N SER A 20 -3.59 -14.31 -12.24
CA SER A 20 -3.57 -13.02 -11.55
C SER A 20 -3.10 -13.21 -10.11
N SER A 21 -2.63 -12.13 -9.49
CA SER A 21 -2.28 -12.11 -8.07
C SER A 21 -3.36 -11.35 -7.32
N ILE A 22 -3.67 -11.82 -6.13
CA ILE A 22 -4.68 -11.18 -5.27
C ILE A 22 -3.98 -10.34 -4.22
N LEU A 23 -4.41 -9.09 -4.11
CA LEU A 23 -3.96 -8.16 -3.08
C LEU A 23 -5.17 -7.81 -2.21
N ARG A 24 -5.07 -8.13 -0.92
CA ARG A 24 -6.15 -7.87 0.03
C ARG A 24 -5.68 -6.87 1.08
N PHE A 25 -6.47 -5.80 1.24
CA PHE A 25 -6.21 -4.78 2.24
C PHE A 25 -7.01 -5.04 3.51
N TYR A 26 -6.45 -4.62 4.64
CA TYR A 26 -7.13 -4.63 5.92
C TYR A 26 -8.40 -3.78 5.84
N GLU A 27 -9.49 -4.28 6.42
CA GLU A 27 -10.77 -3.58 6.42
C GLU A 27 -11.36 -3.58 7.83
N MET A 28 -11.73 -2.39 8.32
CA MET A 28 -12.53 -2.22 9.53
C MET A 28 -13.94 -1.88 9.11
N ARG A 29 -14.90 -2.79 9.35
CA ARG A 29 -16.30 -2.57 9.00
C ARG A 29 -17.01 -1.75 10.08
N GLU A 30 -18.12 -1.11 9.70
CA GLU A 30 -18.89 -0.26 10.60
C GLU A 30 -19.42 -1.02 11.80
N ASP A 31 -19.72 -2.31 11.66
CA ASP A 31 -20.20 -3.16 12.75
C ASP A 31 -19.08 -3.62 13.69
N GLY A 32 -17.83 -3.17 13.46
CA GLY A 32 -16.68 -3.55 14.25
C GLY A 32 -15.95 -4.78 13.76
N THR A 33 -16.47 -5.46 12.73
CA THR A 33 -15.80 -6.62 12.14
C THR A 33 -14.50 -6.18 11.48
N LYS A 34 -13.43 -6.96 11.71
CA LYS A 34 -12.12 -6.71 11.11
C LYS A 34 -11.78 -7.83 10.14
N ILE A 35 -11.42 -7.44 8.93
CA ILE A 35 -10.95 -8.37 7.89
C ILE A 35 -9.45 -8.16 7.73
N ASP A 36 -8.68 -9.22 7.92
CA ASP A 36 -7.23 -9.12 7.85
C ASP A 36 -6.73 -8.84 6.43
N GLY A 37 -5.61 -8.16 6.35
CA GLY A 37 -4.99 -7.81 5.09
C GLY A 37 -3.82 -6.87 5.33
N VAL A 38 -3.25 -6.36 4.25
CA VAL A 38 -2.11 -5.43 4.32
C VAL A 38 -2.60 -3.99 4.42
N THR A 39 -1.71 -3.10 4.86
CA THR A 39 -1.98 -1.66 4.85
C THR A 39 -1.37 -1.03 3.60
N ASN A 40 -1.82 0.18 3.28
CA ASN A 40 -1.22 0.97 2.20
C ASN A 40 0.27 1.18 2.46
N GLU A 41 0.65 1.45 3.70
CA GLU A 41 2.05 1.68 4.10
C GLU A 41 2.89 0.44 3.84
N GLU A 42 2.38 -0.75 4.14
CA GLU A 42 3.10 -1.99 3.94
C GLU A 42 3.36 -2.25 2.45
N VAL A 43 2.35 -2.02 1.60
CA VAL A 43 2.50 -2.17 0.15
C VAL A 43 3.56 -1.21 -0.38
N LEU A 44 3.57 0.04 0.12
CA LEU A 44 4.59 1.01 -0.27
C LEU A 44 5.98 0.55 0.17
N ARG A 45 6.13 -0.01 1.37
CA ARG A 45 7.43 -0.51 1.85
C ARG A 45 7.95 -1.63 0.96
N VAL A 46 7.09 -2.57 0.56
CA VAL A 46 7.47 -3.65 -0.34
C VAL A 46 7.96 -3.09 -1.67
N LEU A 47 7.21 -2.15 -2.24
CA LEU A 47 7.56 -1.58 -3.54
C LEU A 47 8.85 -0.75 -3.47
N ILE A 48 9.03 0.02 -2.40
CA ILE A 48 10.26 0.79 -2.17
C ILE A 48 11.46 -0.15 -2.11
N HIS A 49 11.38 -1.20 -1.32
CA HIS A 49 12.48 -2.17 -1.17
C HIS A 49 12.81 -2.81 -2.53
N ARG A 50 11.79 -3.28 -3.24
CA ARG A 50 11.99 -3.88 -4.56
C ARG A 50 12.67 -2.93 -5.53
N MET A 51 12.20 -1.68 -5.57
CA MET A 51 12.77 -0.66 -6.47
C MET A 51 14.21 -0.33 -6.11
N GLU A 52 14.53 -0.28 -4.80
CA GLU A 52 15.91 -0.02 -4.36
C GLU A 52 16.85 -1.15 -4.79
N VAL A 53 16.42 -2.41 -4.66
CA VAL A 53 17.21 -3.56 -5.10
C VAL A 53 17.42 -3.54 -6.61
N LEU A 54 16.37 -3.23 -7.38
CA LEU A 54 16.47 -3.15 -8.83
C LEU A 54 17.36 -1.99 -9.29
N ASP A 55 17.27 -0.84 -8.64
CA ASP A 55 18.11 0.31 -8.95
C ASP A 55 19.59 0.03 -8.66
N GLU A 56 19.87 -0.74 -7.60
CA GLU A 56 21.24 -1.15 -7.28
C GLU A 56 21.86 -1.97 -8.40
N LYS A 57 21.06 -2.82 -9.04
CA LYS A 57 21.51 -3.68 -10.16
C LYS A 57 21.65 -2.90 -11.47
N THR A 58 20.71 -2.01 -11.75
CA THR A 58 20.66 -1.24 -12.99
C THR A 58 20.24 0.19 -12.66
N PRO A 59 21.19 1.03 -12.16
CA PRO A 59 20.86 2.40 -11.75
C PRO A 59 20.36 3.25 -12.91
N CYS A 60 19.30 4.02 -12.64
CA CYS A 60 18.84 5.04 -13.58
C CYS A 60 18.12 6.15 -12.81
N TRP A 61 18.04 7.31 -13.44
CA TRP A 61 17.43 8.49 -12.80
C TRP A 61 15.94 8.26 -12.52
N GLU A 62 15.24 7.63 -13.45
CA GLU A 62 13.79 7.35 -13.30
C GLU A 62 13.51 6.48 -12.10
N ASN A 63 14.33 5.45 -11.84
CA ASN A 63 14.19 4.61 -10.66
C ASN A 63 14.33 5.43 -9.38
N LYS A 64 15.33 6.31 -9.35
CA LYS A 64 15.57 7.15 -8.18
C LYS A 64 14.42 8.11 -7.91
N GLN A 65 13.82 8.65 -8.97
CA GLN A 65 12.66 9.52 -8.83
C GLN A 65 11.44 8.74 -8.33
N ALA A 66 11.20 7.54 -8.86
CA ALA A 66 10.11 6.69 -8.41
C ALA A 66 10.26 6.34 -6.92
N ILE A 67 11.47 5.94 -6.49
CA ILE A 67 11.75 5.62 -5.09
C ILE A 67 11.48 6.84 -4.20
N SER A 68 11.96 8.01 -4.60
CA SER A 68 11.75 9.24 -3.85
C SER A 68 10.27 9.56 -3.69
N SER A 69 9.49 9.42 -4.75
CA SER A 69 8.06 9.66 -4.73
C SER A 69 7.32 8.67 -3.82
N LEU A 70 7.72 7.40 -3.87
CA LEU A 70 7.14 6.36 -3.01
C LEU A 70 7.43 6.64 -1.53
N LYS A 71 8.67 7.03 -1.22
CA LYS A 71 9.05 7.41 0.15
C LYS A 71 8.29 8.63 0.62
N GLY A 72 8.05 9.59 -0.26
CA GLY A 72 7.23 10.77 0.04
C GLY A 72 5.80 10.38 0.37
N ALA A 73 5.20 9.51 -0.43
CA ALA A 73 3.86 9.00 -0.17
C ALA A 73 3.79 8.29 1.18
N LEU A 74 4.78 7.43 1.49
CA LEU A 74 4.84 6.72 2.76
C LEU A 74 4.92 7.70 3.94
N SER A 75 5.73 8.75 3.82
CA SER A 75 5.85 9.78 4.85
C SER A 75 4.52 10.46 5.13
N TRP A 76 3.76 10.78 4.10
CA TRP A 76 2.44 11.40 4.25
C TRP A 76 1.45 10.45 4.94
N LEU A 77 1.46 9.16 4.58
CA LEU A 77 0.58 8.19 5.21
C LEU A 77 0.95 7.97 6.67
N ASN A 78 2.25 7.93 7.01
CA ASN A 78 2.70 7.84 8.39
C ASN A 78 2.27 9.06 9.19
N ALA A 79 2.38 10.25 8.62
CA ALA A 79 1.94 11.49 9.26
C ALA A 79 0.42 11.45 9.54
N ARG A 80 -0.37 10.94 8.60
CA ARG A 80 -1.81 10.79 8.79
C ARG A 80 -2.10 9.84 9.96
N THR A 81 -1.39 8.70 10.02
CA THR A 81 -1.54 7.73 11.11
C THR A 81 -1.21 8.37 12.46
N GLU A 82 -0.10 9.11 12.55
CA GLU A 82 0.27 9.82 13.77
C GLU A 82 -0.81 10.81 14.21
N GLN A 83 -1.40 11.56 13.29
CA GLN A 83 -2.48 12.49 13.61
C GLN A 83 -3.71 11.75 14.14
N ARG A 84 -4.05 10.62 13.55
CA ARG A 84 -5.18 9.81 13.99
C ARG A 84 -4.94 9.23 15.38
N VAL A 85 -3.74 8.77 15.68
CA VAL A 85 -3.38 8.29 17.01
C VAL A 85 -3.53 9.41 18.04
N LYS A 86 -3.02 10.60 17.73
CA LYS A 86 -3.13 11.75 18.63
C LYS A 86 -4.57 12.14 18.91
N ARG A 87 -5.47 11.97 17.94
CA ARG A 87 -6.89 12.26 18.10
C ARG A 87 -7.69 11.10 18.70
N GLY A 88 -7.03 9.95 18.94
CA GLY A 88 -7.69 8.77 19.49
C GLY A 88 -8.64 8.08 18.53
N VAL A 89 -8.47 8.24 17.21
CA VAL A 89 -9.36 7.63 16.22
C VAL A 89 -8.67 6.55 15.35
N GLU A 90 -7.43 6.20 15.68
CA GLU A 90 -6.71 5.15 14.95
C GLU A 90 -7.45 3.82 15.07
N GLY A 91 -7.59 3.11 13.95
CA GLY A 91 -8.32 1.85 13.90
C GLY A 91 -9.84 2.02 13.87
N THR A 92 -10.35 3.23 13.65
CA THR A 92 -11.78 3.51 13.53
C THR A 92 -12.11 4.08 12.17
N HIS A 93 -13.40 4.27 11.89
CA HIS A 93 -13.86 4.92 10.65
C HIS A 93 -13.88 6.43 10.72
N LYS A 94 -13.55 7.02 11.86
CA LYS A 94 -13.52 8.47 12.02
C LYS A 94 -12.37 9.07 11.22
N PRO A 95 -12.57 10.20 10.55
CA PRO A 95 -11.53 10.83 9.76
C PRO A 95 -10.36 11.36 10.58
#